data_fd217e21626847e38c2e54398045d117
#
_entry.id   fd217e21626847e38c2e54398045d117
#
_cell.length_a   1.000
_cell.length_b   1.000
_cell.length_c   1.000
_cell.angle_alpha   90.00
_cell.angle_beta   90.00
_cell.angle_gamma   90.00
#
_symmetry.space_group_name_H-M   'P 1'
#
loop_
_entity.id
_entity.type
_entity.pdbx_description
1 polymer ?
#
loop_
_entity_poly.entity_id
_entity_poly.type
_entity_poly.pdbx_seq_one_letter_code
_entity_poly.pdbx_strand_id
1 'polypeptide(L)'
;MSEGEQAQESSRDRSGAESLVQTFVDAGVNVCFANPGTSEMHFVAALDSNPEMRCVLGLFEGVVTGAADGYGRMTGMPAATLTHLGPGLGNGLANVHNAKKARTPMVNVIGDHATFHRKYDAPLTSDVEGVATPMSHWVKVSATADDVASDGAEAVQAALAPPGQVASLILPADTAWNRTTASAAPLPRLQPKAVDPTGVDDVAKVLKTGESCVLLMNGILTEERLALADKVAQATGARVITDTFISRMHRGAGRAEALRLPYFGEQAAEVLQGTKHLILVSTQPPVTFFAYPEKPNWLTPEGCALHTLVERDGDVDGALAALVDAVGAGSQTVNVVSHSRPEKPVGGLTPESAGVSLAHYFPENAIVVDEGGTCGG
;
A
#
# COMPACT_ATOMS: atom_id res chain seq x y z
N MET A 1 -10.90 -33.43 5.19
CA MET A 1 -10.06 -34.27 4.32
C MET A 1 -9.01 -34.94 5.20
N SER A 2 -8.72 -36.24 4.98
CA SER A 2 -7.67 -36.93 5.74
C SER A 2 -6.27 -36.50 5.26
N GLU A 3 -5.25 -36.64 6.12
CA GLU A 3 -3.84 -36.34 5.73
C GLU A 3 -3.41 -37.12 4.46
N GLY A 4 -3.99 -38.27 4.21
CA GLY A 4 -3.76 -39.05 3.00
C GLY A 4 -4.40 -38.45 1.73
N GLU A 5 -5.54 -37.77 1.85
CA GLU A 5 -6.18 -37.05 0.73
C GLU A 5 -5.41 -35.78 0.37
N GLN A 6 -4.87 -35.07 1.36
CA GLN A 6 -4.01 -33.90 1.12
C GLN A 6 -2.66 -34.27 0.48
N ALA A 7 -2.06 -35.40 0.90
CA ALA A 7 -0.83 -35.91 0.28
C ALA A 7 -1.06 -36.42 -1.16
N GLN A 8 -2.24 -36.96 -1.45
CA GLN A 8 -2.59 -37.47 -2.78
C GLN A 8 -2.97 -36.34 -3.77
N GLU A 9 -3.44 -35.18 -3.24
CA GLU A 9 -3.72 -33.99 -4.04
C GLU A 9 -2.43 -33.25 -4.44
N SER A 10 -1.38 -33.29 -3.61
CA SER A 10 -0.07 -32.69 -3.87
C SER A 10 0.75 -33.39 -4.98
N SER A 11 0.35 -34.60 -5.41
CA SER A 11 1.06 -35.38 -6.43
C SER A 11 0.42 -35.32 -7.83
N ARG A 12 -0.61 -34.48 -8.04
CA ARG A 12 -1.22 -34.33 -9.35
C ARG A 12 -0.30 -33.57 -10.29
N ASP A 13 -0.08 -34.14 -11.46
CA ASP A 13 0.59 -33.46 -12.58
C ASP A 13 -0.30 -32.30 -13.06
N ARG A 14 0.16 -31.04 -12.83
CA ARG A 14 -0.55 -29.79 -13.15
C ARG A 14 0.31 -28.90 -14.03
N SER A 15 -0.25 -27.88 -14.65
CA SER A 15 0.55 -26.85 -15.31
C SER A 15 1.22 -25.92 -14.29
N GLY A 16 2.28 -25.24 -14.69
CA GLY A 16 2.90 -24.21 -13.84
C GLY A 16 1.90 -23.15 -13.43
N ALA A 17 0.98 -22.74 -14.32
CA ALA A 17 -0.09 -21.78 -14.00
C ALA A 17 -1.05 -22.31 -12.94
N GLU A 18 -1.50 -23.57 -13.04
CA GLU A 18 -2.36 -24.19 -12.00
C GLU A 18 -1.63 -24.27 -10.66
N SER A 19 -0.33 -24.56 -10.67
CA SER A 19 0.50 -24.59 -9.48
C SER A 19 0.62 -23.20 -8.85
N LEU A 20 0.79 -22.13 -9.66
CA LEU A 20 0.87 -20.74 -9.19
C LEU A 20 -0.44 -20.27 -8.56
N VAL A 21 -1.57 -20.50 -9.24
CA VAL A 21 -2.89 -20.10 -8.71
C VAL A 21 -3.17 -20.79 -7.38
N GLN A 22 -2.87 -22.08 -7.26
CA GLN A 22 -3.03 -22.79 -5.98
C GLN A 22 -2.12 -22.22 -4.91
N THR A 23 -0.85 -21.92 -5.22
CA THR A 23 0.10 -21.30 -4.28
C THR A 23 -0.40 -19.94 -3.78
N PHE A 24 -1.00 -19.13 -4.66
CA PHE A 24 -1.60 -17.85 -4.28
C PHE A 24 -2.76 -18.04 -3.31
N VAL A 25 -3.68 -18.95 -3.62
CA VAL A 25 -4.84 -19.27 -2.76
C VAL A 25 -4.37 -19.75 -1.40
N ASP A 26 -3.44 -20.69 -1.35
CA ASP A 26 -2.87 -21.24 -0.11
C ASP A 26 -2.21 -20.12 0.74
N ALA A 27 -1.63 -19.12 0.09
CA ALA A 27 -1.04 -17.95 0.72
C ALA A 27 -2.05 -16.82 1.08
N GLY A 28 -3.35 -17.03 0.81
CA GLY A 28 -4.42 -16.08 1.12
C GLY A 28 -4.63 -14.99 0.08
N VAL A 29 -4.04 -15.12 -1.12
CA VAL A 29 -4.31 -14.26 -2.27
C VAL A 29 -5.42 -14.90 -3.08
N ASN A 30 -6.64 -14.42 -2.92
CA ASN A 30 -7.86 -15.01 -3.46
C ASN A 30 -8.61 -14.11 -4.46
N VAL A 31 -8.00 -13.02 -4.89
CA VAL A 31 -8.52 -12.11 -5.91
C VAL A 31 -7.45 -11.83 -6.94
N CYS A 32 -7.81 -11.96 -8.21
CA CYS A 32 -6.98 -11.57 -9.35
C CYS A 32 -7.75 -10.58 -10.24
N PHE A 33 -7.22 -9.37 -10.39
CA PHE A 33 -7.68 -8.44 -11.42
C PHE A 33 -6.91 -8.69 -12.71
N ALA A 34 -7.58 -8.85 -13.84
CA ALA A 34 -6.94 -9.33 -15.05
C ALA A 34 -7.34 -8.54 -16.31
N ASN A 35 -6.36 -8.26 -17.15
CA ASN A 35 -6.56 -7.93 -18.57
C ASN A 35 -5.53 -8.73 -19.36
N PRO A 36 -5.85 -10.00 -19.69
CA PRO A 36 -4.92 -10.93 -20.33
C PRO A 36 -4.92 -10.82 -21.84
N GLY A 37 -3.86 -11.35 -22.46
CA GLY A 37 -3.80 -11.65 -23.87
C GLY A 37 -3.51 -13.13 -24.12
N THR A 38 -3.05 -13.45 -25.34
CA THR A 38 -2.84 -14.84 -25.78
C THR A 38 -1.76 -15.57 -24.97
N SER A 39 -0.72 -14.87 -24.53
CA SER A 39 0.38 -15.47 -23.75
C SER A 39 -0.07 -15.96 -22.37
N GLU A 40 -1.11 -15.37 -21.81
CA GLU A 40 -1.61 -15.63 -20.46
C GLU A 40 -2.78 -16.63 -20.44
N MET A 41 -3.18 -17.23 -21.56
CA MET A 41 -4.35 -18.11 -21.65
C MET A 41 -4.28 -19.32 -20.71
N HIS A 42 -3.08 -19.84 -20.42
CA HIS A 42 -2.91 -20.94 -19.47
C HIS A 42 -3.15 -20.49 -18.04
N PHE A 43 -2.75 -19.27 -17.69
CA PHE A 43 -3.07 -18.70 -16.39
C PHE A 43 -4.57 -18.38 -16.26
N VAL A 44 -5.21 -17.87 -17.32
CA VAL A 44 -6.66 -17.67 -17.35
C VAL A 44 -7.41 -19.00 -17.14
N ALA A 45 -6.99 -20.08 -17.81
CA ALA A 45 -7.58 -21.40 -17.61
C ALA A 45 -7.38 -21.90 -16.17
N ALA A 46 -6.23 -21.62 -15.55
CA ALA A 46 -5.97 -21.95 -14.15
C ALA A 46 -6.87 -21.16 -13.20
N LEU A 47 -7.13 -19.87 -13.48
CA LEU A 47 -8.08 -19.08 -12.71
C LEU A 47 -9.51 -19.63 -12.81
N ASP A 48 -9.94 -20.06 -14.00
CA ASP A 48 -11.27 -20.63 -14.22
C ASP A 48 -11.44 -21.98 -13.50
N SER A 49 -10.38 -22.76 -13.39
CA SER A 49 -10.40 -24.06 -12.74
C SER A 49 -10.32 -24.02 -11.19
N ASN A 50 -9.97 -22.88 -10.62
CA ASN A 50 -9.86 -22.71 -9.15
C ASN A 50 -10.93 -21.75 -8.59
N PRO A 51 -12.04 -22.26 -8.04
CA PRO A 51 -13.15 -21.41 -7.57
C PRO A 51 -12.83 -20.55 -6.36
N GLU A 52 -11.71 -20.78 -5.67
CA GLU A 52 -11.27 -19.98 -4.54
C GLU A 52 -10.55 -18.71 -4.96
N MET A 53 -10.11 -18.64 -6.24
CA MET A 53 -9.52 -17.45 -6.85
C MET A 53 -10.57 -16.65 -7.61
N ARG A 54 -11.06 -15.57 -7.04
CA ARG A 54 -12.00 -14.68 -7.74
C ARG A 54 -11.27 -13.90 -8.82
N CYS A 55 -11.58 -14.13 -10.08
CA CYS A 55 -11.08 -13.34 -11.20
C CYS A 55 -12.04 -12.19 -11.52
N VAL A 56 -11.50 -10.98 -11.68
CA VAL A 56 -12.24 -9.76 -12.05
C VAL A 56 -11.59 -9.19 -13.31
N LEU A 57 -12.36 -9.18 -14.41
CA LEU A 57 -11.91 -8.60 -15.67
C LEU A 57 -11.88 -7.07 -15.59
N GLY A 58 -10.72 -6.48 -15.86
CA GLY A 58 -10.58 -5.05 -16.15
C GLY A 58 -10.52 -4.83 -17.67
N LEU A 59 -11.12 -3.77 -18.18
CA LEU A 59 -11.09 -3.46 -19.62
C LEU A 59 -9.85 -2.66 -20.04
N PHE A 60 -8.97 -2.37 -19.11
CA PHE A 60 -7.71 -1.65 -19.28
C PHE A 60 -6.78 -1.98 -18.12
N GLU A 61 -5.51 -2.21 -18.36
CA GLU A 61 -4.56 -2.65 -17.32
C GLU A 61 -4.32 -1.59 -16.25
N GLY A 62 -4.48 -0.31 -16.56
CA GLY A 62 -4.49 0.75 -15.56
C GLY A 62 -5.61 0.58 -14.53
N VAL A 63 -6.80 0.11 -14.96
CA VAL A 63 -7.89 -0.24 -14.04
C VAL A 63 -7.55 -1.48 -13.23
N VAL A 64 -6.93 -2.49 -13.85
CA VAL A 64 -6.50 -3.73 -13.18
C VAL A 64 -5.55 -3.43 -12.03
N THR A 65 -4.49 -2.67 -12.30
CA THR A 65 -3.48 -2.33 -11.28
C THR A 65 -4.01 -1.32 -10.26
N GLY A 66 -4.89 -0.38 -10.66
CA GLY A 66 -5.58 0.52 -9.73
C GLY A 66 -6.54 -0.20 -8.79
N ALA A 67 -7.28 -1.20 -9.29
CA ALA A 67 -8.16 -2.03 -8.45
C ALA A 67 -7.36 -2.84 -7.42
N ALA A 68 -6.20 -3.41 -7.82
CA ALA A 68 -5.30 -4.11 -6.92
C ALA A 68 -4.69 -3.18 -5.87
N ASP A 69 -4.32 -1.96 -6.23
CA ASP A 69 -3.87 -0.93 -5.27
C ASP A 69 -4.96 -0.61 -4.26
N GLY A 70 -6.19 -0.33 -4.71
CA GLY A 70 -7.32 -0.08 -3.81
C GLY A 70 -7.62 -1.26 -2.89
N TYR A 71 -7.60 -2.49 -3.42
CA TYR A 71 -7.81 -3.71 -2.65
C TYR A 71 -6.76 -3.86 -1.53
N GLY A 72 -5.48 -3.73 -1.88
CA GLY A 72 -4.38 -3.84 -0.92
C GLY A 72 -4.44 -2.77 0.18
N ARG A 73 -4.79 -1.53 -0.16
CA ARG A 73 -4.96 -0.44 0.83
C ARG A 73 -6.08 -0.76 1.82
N MET A 74 -7.19 -1.33 1.34
CA MET A 74 -8.37 -1.57 2.18
C MET A 74 -8.26 -2.84 3.02
N THR A 75 -7.66 -3.90 2.49
CA THR A 75 -7.61 -5.21 3.16
C THR A 75 -6.30 -5.47 3.89
N GLY A 76 -5.21 -4.80 3.51
CA GLY A 76 -3.85 -5.14 3.95
C GLY A 76 -3.31 -6.44 3.33
N MET A 77 -4.05 -7.06 2.40
CA MET A 77 -3.66 -8.27 1.67
C MET A 77 -3.41 -7.94 0.20
N PRO A 78 -2.44 -8.55 -0.48
CA PRO A 78 -2.26 -8.34 -1.89
C PRO A 78 -3.41 -8.97 -2.70
N ALA A 79 -3.84 -8.27 -3.75
CA ALA A 79 -4.47 -8.93 -4.89
C ALA A 79 -3.39 -9.32 -5.90
N ALA A 80 -3.63 -10.37 -6.66
CA ALA A 80 -2.89 -10.63 -7.88
C ALA A 80 -3.40 -9.73 -9.01
N THR A 81 -2.51 -9.34 -9.93
CA THR A 81 -2.88 -8.78 -11.23
C THR A 81 -2.39 -9.67 -12.34
N LEU A 82 -3.03 -9.62 -13.50
CA LEU A 82 -2.56 -10.29 -14.71
C LEU A 82 -2.55 -9.29 -15.87
N THR A 83 -1.38 -9.03 -16.42
CA THR A 83 -1.18 -8.05 -17.50
C THR A 83 -0.49 -8.70 -18.70
N HIS A 84 -0.84 -8.22 -19.92
CA HIS A 84 -0.37 -8.79 -21.18
C HIS A 84 0.99 -8.27 -21.58
N LEU A 85 2.06 -9.03 -21.29
CA LEU A 85 3.45 -8.75 -21.63
C LEU A 85 3.89 -7.32 -21.28
N GLY A 86 4.87 -6.81 -22.02
CA GLY A 86 5.36 -5.45 -21.87
C GLY A 86 4.33 -4.36 -22.14
N PRO A 87 3.53 -4.42 -23.23
CA PRO A 87 2.49 -3.42 -23.48
C PRO A 87 1.44 -3.35 -22.37
N GLY A 88 0.97 -4.49 -21.87
CA GLY A 88 0.02 -4.55 -20.77
C GLY A 88 0.60 -4.03 -19.45
N LEU A 89 1.84 -4.40 -19.14
CA LEU A 89 2.56 -3.80 -18.02
C LEU A 89 2.68 -2.28 -18.20
N GLY A 90 3.06 -1.81 -19.41
CA GLY A 90 3.18 -0.40 -19.74
C GLY A 90 1.90 0.39 -19.44
N ASN A 91 0.73 -0.15 -19.82
CA ASN A 91 -0.58 0.42 -19.53
C ASN A 91 -0.89 0.49 -18.03
N GLY A 92 -0.41 -0.48 -17.25
CA GLY A 92 -0.63 -0.57 -15.79
C GLY A 92 0.34 0.25 -14.94
N LEU A 93 1.47 0.71 -15.49
CA LEU A 93 2.60 1.27 -14.73
C LEU A 93 2.24 2.47 -13.83
N ALA A 94 1.31 3.32 -14.26
CA ALA A 94 0.92 4.49 -13.47
C ALA A 94 0.42 4.08 -12.07
N ASN A 95 -0.45 3.08 -12.00
CA ASN A 95 -0.99 2.61 -10.74
C ASN A 95 -0.07 1.62 -10.01
N VAL A 96 0.80 0.90 -10.71
CA VAL A 96 1.93 0.18 -10.08
C VAL A 96 2.86 1.17 -9.36
N HIS A 97 3.18 2.31 -10.00
CA HIS A 97 3.93 3.39 -9.35
C HIS A 97 3.21 3.92 -8.12
N ASN A 98 1.89 4.17 -8.20
CA ASN A 98 1.10 4.65 -7.07
C ASN A 98 1.10 3.63 -5.92
N ALA A 99 0.89 2.36 -6.20
CA ALA A 99 0.98 1.27 -5.23
C ALA A 99 2.37 1.21 -4.56
N LYS A 100 3.44 1.34 -5.37
CA LYS A 100 4.82 1.39 -4.88
C LYS A 100 5.04 2.55 -3.91
N LYS A 101 4.55 3.74 -4.23
CA LYS A 101 4.69 4.94 -3.39
C LYS A 101 3.86 4.82 -2.10
N ALA A 102 2.67 4.26 -2.21
CA ALA A 102 1.77 4.03 -1.07
C ALA A 102 2.17 2.82 -0.21
N ARG A 103 3.17 2.03 -0.63
CA ARG A 103 3.54 0.79 0.06
C ARG A 103 2.37 -0.19 0.15
N THR A 104 1.60 -0.27 -0.92
CA THR A 104 0.47 -1.21 -1.00
C THR A 104 0.99 -2.60 -1.35
N PRO A 105 0.56 -3.65 -0.65
CA PRO A 105 0.87 -5.01 -1.03
C PRO A 105 0.16 -5.36 -2.36
N MET A 106 0.94 -5.82 -3.35
CA MET A 106 0.45 -6.22 -4.68
C MET A 106 1.33 -7.31 -5.26
N VAL A 107 0.73 -8.35 -5.81
CA VAL A 107 1.43 -9.36 -6.62
C VAL A 107 1.08 -9.13 -8.08
N ASN A 108 2.01 -8.55 -8.82
CA ASN A 108 1.81 -8.19 -10.23
C ASN A 108 2.36 -9.31 -11.12
N VAL A 109 1.47 -10.16 -11.65
CA VAL A 109 1.82 -11.23 -12.61
C VAL A 109 1.80 -10.64 -14.01
N ILE A 110 2.92 -10.78 -14.70
CA ILE A 110 3.13 -10.25 -16.04
C ILE A 110 3.44 -11.42 -16.95
N GLY A 111 2.62 -11.63 -17.97
CA GLY A 111 2.93 -12.62 -18.99
C GLY A 111 4.17 -12.23 -19.79
N ASP A 112 4.79 -13.23 -20.41
CA ASP A 112 5.87 -13.01 -21.36
C ASP A 112 5.88 -14.09 -22.43
N HIS A 113 6.59 -13.85 -23.52
CA HIS A 113 6.82 -14.87 -24.53
C HIS A 113 7.50 -16.11 -23.95
N ALA A 114 7.21 -17.27 -24.53
CA ALA A 114 7.93 -18.49 -24.19
C ALA A 114 9.45 -18.28 -24.29
N THR A 115 10.21 -18.86 -23.37
CA THR A 115 11.66 -18.63 -23.22
C THR A 115 12.41 -18.87 -24.52
N PHE A 116 12.03 -19.92 -25.27
CA PHE A 116 12.63 -20.25 -26.57
C PHE A 116 12.21 -19.32 -27.71
N HIS A 117 11.13 -18.54 -27.54
CA HIS A 117 10.57 -17.67 -28.59
C HIS A 117 11.15 -16.25 -28.56
N ARG A 118 11.60 -15.74 -27.41
CA ARG A 118 12.14 -14.39 -27.22
C ARG A 118 13.24 -14.01 -28.23
N LYS A 119 14.07 -14.98 -28.62
CA LYS A 119 15.17 -14.77 -29.60
C LYS A 119 14.74 -14.35 -31.00
N TYR A 120 13.45 -14.49 -31.31
CA TYR A 120 12.92 -14.16 -32.64
C TYR A 120 12.36 -12.73 -32.72
N ASP A 121 12.41 -11.98 -31.64
CA ASP A 121 11.94 -10.60 -31.56
C ASP A 121 10.53 -10.42 -32.16
N ALA A 122 9.60 -11.26 -31.68
CA ALA A 122 8.19 -11.22 -32.10
C ALA A 122 7.57 -9.84 -31.79
N PRO A 123 6.46 -9.45 -32.46
CA PRO A 123 5.91 -8.09 -32.38
C PRO A 123 5.64 -7.53 -30.98
N LEU A 124 5.46 -8.38 -29.96
CA LEU A 124 5.24 -7.95 -28.56
C LEU A 124 6.45 -8.25 -27.66
N THR A 125 7.58 -8.69 -28.23
CA THR A 125 8.80 -8.90 -27.44
C THR A 125 9.27 -7.56 -26.88
N SER A 126 9.55 -7.54 -25.59
CA SER A 126 10.04 -6.34 -24.87
C SER A 126 10.88 -6.76 -23.67
N ASP A 127 11.66 -5.84 -23.15
CA ASP A 127 12.39 -6.00 -21.88
C ASP A 127 11.42 -5.82 -20.70
N VAL A 128 10.60 -6.87 -20.46
CA VAL A 128 9.58 -6.85 -19.39
C VAL A 128 10.21 -6.65 -18.01
N GLU A 129 11.36 -7.29 -17.75
CA GLU A 129 12.08 -7.17 -16.48
C GLU A 129 12.62 -5.75 -16.28
N GLY A 130 13.23 -5.16 -17.31
CA GLY A 130 13.71 -3.78 -17.30
C GLY A 130 12.59 -2.77 -17.08
N VAL A 131 11.39 -3.02 -17.60
CA VAL A 131 10.21 -2.17 -17.37
C VAL A 131 9.63 -2.35 -15.97
N ALA A 132 9.60 -3.58 -15.43
CA ALA A 132 9.05 -3.89 -14.10
C ALA A 132 9.94 -3.37 -12.96
N THR A 133 11.25 -3.47 -13.10
CA THR A 133 12.25 -3.22 -12.04
C THR A 133 12.11 -1.84 -11.39
N PRO A 134 12.05 -0.70 -12.10
CA PRO A 134 11.93 0.62 -11.46
C PRO A 134 10.60 0.83 -10.75
N MET A 135 9.55 0.07 -11.09
CA MET A 135 8.20 0.22 -10.54
C MET A 135 7.86 -0.83 -9.47
N SER A 136 8.75 -1.77 -9.20
CA SER A 136 8.54 -2.82 -8.21
C SER A 136 9.59 -2.75 -7.09
N HIS A 137 9.35 -3.45 -5.98
CA HIS A 137 10.32 -3.64 -4.91
C HIS A 137 11.02 -5.00 -5.05
N TRP A 138 10.33 -5.96 -5.66
CA TRP A 138 10.82 -7.29 -5.94
C TRP A 138 10.40 -7.69 -7.36
N VAL A 139 11.31 -8.27 -8.13
CA VAL A 139 11.06 -8.75 -9.49
C VAL A 139 11.71 -10.10 -9.66
N LYS A 140 11.00 -11.05 -10.25
CA LYS A 140 11.54 -12.37 -10.59
C LYS A 140 10.94 -12.87 -11.90
N VAL A 141 11.76 -13.53 -12.70
CA VAL A 141 11.34 -14.24 -13.92
C VAL A 141 11.36 -15.72 -13.58
N SER A 142 10.23 -16.41 -13.70
CA SER A 142 10.20 -17.87 -13.53
C SER A 142 10.97 -18.55 -14.64
N ALA A 143 11.94 -19.39 -14.28
CA ALA A 143 12.83 -20.03 -15.24
C ALA A 143 12.23 -21.31 -15.85
N THR A 144 11.55 -22.11 -15.03
CA THR A 144 10.91 -23.38 -15.42
C THR A 144 9.53 -23.51 -14.77
N ALA A 145 8.71 -24.46 -15.24
CA ALA A 145 7.42 -24.75 -14.61
C ALA A 145 7.58 -25.25 -13.14
N ASP A 146 8.69 -25.90 -12.82
CA ASP A 146 8.97 -26.40 -11.48
C ASP A 146 9.28 -25.26 -10.49
N ASP A 147 9.77 -24.12 -10.96
CA ASP A 147 10.08 -22.96 -10.13
C ASP A 147 8.84 -22.10 -9.82
N VAL A 148 7.81 -22.15 -10.66
CA VAL A 148 6.67 -21.22 -10.63
C VAL A 148 5.98 -21.19 -9.27
N ALA A 149 5.78 -22.34 -8.62
CA ALA A 149 5.13 -22.39 -7.32
C ALA A 149 5.96 -21.69 -6.22
N SER A 150 7.27 -21.97 -6.16
CA SER A 150 8.17 -21.33 -5.19
C SER A 150 8.33 -19.84 -5.46
N ASP A 151 8.43 -19.43 -6.73
CA ASP A 151 8.50 -18.03 -7.12
C ASP A 151 7.22 -17.27 -6.73
N GLY A 152 6.06 -17.93 -6.87
CA GLY A 152 4.77 -17.39 -6.42
C GLY A 152 4.72 -17.19 -4.90
N ALA A 153 5.21 -18.16 -4.13
CA ALA A 153 5.26 -18.04 -2.66
C ALA A 153 6.21 -16.90 -2.23
N GLU A 154 7.37 -16.77 -2.89
CA GLU A 154 8.30 -15.65 -2.66
C GLU A 154 7.67 -14.30 -3.03
N ALA A 155 6.93 -14.22 -4.14
CA ALA A 155 6.25 -13.00 -4.56
C ALA A 155 5.23 -12.55 -3.51
N VAL A 156 4.44 -13.47 -2.95
CA VAL A 156 3.47 -13.15 -1.88
C VAL A 156 4.20 -12.74 -0.61
N GLN A 157 5.26 -13.42 -0.21
CA GLN A 157 6.06 -13.01 0.95
C GLN A 157 6.64 -11.61 0.76
N ALA A 158 7.21 -11.32 -0.42
CA ALA A 158 7.76 -10.00 -0.75
C ALA A 158 6.66 -8.93 -0.73
N ALA A 159 5.48 -9.21 -1.30
CA ALA A 159 4.37 -8.26 -1.29
C ALA A 159 3.90 -7.93 0.14
N LEU A 160 3.94 -8.90 1.05
CA LEU A 160 3.55 -8.76 2.45
C LEU A 160 4.68 -8.29 3.37
N ALA A 161 5.90 -8.09 2.83
CA ALA A 161 7.00 -7.54 3.64
C ALA A 161 6.64 -6.12 4.12
N PRO A 162 6.81 -5.82 5.43
CA PRO A 162 6.45 -4.51 5.98
C PRO A 162 7.11 -3.33 5.27
N PRO A 163 6.35 -2.25 5.01
CA PRO A 163 4.93 -2.01 5.32
C PRO A 163 3.95 -2.49 4.24
N GLY A 164 4.42 -3.15 3.22
CA GLY A 164 3.76 -3.60 2.00
C GLY A 164 4.60 -3.22 0.78
N GLN A 165 4.59 -4.06 -0.24
CA GLN A 165 5.43 -3.89 -1.42
C GLN A 165 4.71 -4.33 -2.70
N VAL A 166 5.17 -3.81 -3.83
CA VAL A 166 4.84 -4.37 -5.15
C VAL A 166 5.85 -5.45 -5.48
N ALA A 167 5.39 -6.68 -5.64
CA ALA A 167 6.15 -7.82 -6.12
C ALA A 167 5.70 -8.16 -7.54
N SER A 168 6.60 -8.06 -8.53
CA SER A 168 6.33 -8.40 -9.92
C SER A 168 6.93 -9.76 -10.28
N LEU A 169 6.06 -10.70 -10.66
CA LEU A 169 6.42 -12.02 -11.12
C LEU A 169 6.20 -12.11 -12.63
N ILE A 170 7.27 -12.26 -13.39
CA ILE A 170 7.21 -12.44 -14.85
C ILE A 170 7.08 -13.93 -15.13
N LEU A 171 6.00 -14.29 -15.83
CA LEU A 171 5.60 -15.66 -16.12
C LEU A 171 5.71 -15.93 -17.62
N PRO A 172 6.83 -16.48 -18.12
CA PRO A 172 6.93 -16.90 -19.50
C PRO A 172 5.87 -17.93 -19.87
N ALA A 173 5.35 -17.87 -21.09
CA ALA A 173 4.23 -18.71 -21.51
C ALA A 173 4.53 -20.21 -21.36
N ASP A 174 5.76 -20.66 -21.67
CA ASP A 174 6.17 -22.06 -21.51
C ASP A 174 6.27 -22.51 -20.06
N THR A 175 6.64 -21.65 -19.14
CA THR A 175 6.60 -21.99 -17.71
C THR A 175 5.17 -22.10 -17.19
N ALA A 176 4.23 -21.35 -17.79
CA ALA A 176 2.82 -21.43 -17.46
C ALA A 176 2.15 -22.72 -17.98
N TRP A 177 2.47 -23.17 -19.21
CA TRP A 177 1.80 -24.34 -19.81
C TRP A 177 2.48 -25.69 -19.56
N ASN A 178 3.81 -25.70 -19.30
CA ASN A 178 4.52 -26.95 -19.05
C ASN A 178 4.01 -27.61 -17.77
N ARG A 179 4.07 -28.94 -17.76
CA ARG A 179 3.61 -29.75 -16.63
C ARG A 179 4.65 -29.79 -15.53
N THR A 180 4.17 -29.80 -14.30
CA THR A 180 4.98 -29.92 -13.09
C THR A 180 4.22 -30.67 -12.00
N THR A 181 4.96 -31.28 -11.08
CA THR A 181 4.45 -31.79 -9.81
C THR A 181 4.85 -30.88 -8.65
N ALA A 182 5.57 -29.80 -8.93
CA ALA A 182 6.02 -28.86 -7.91
C ALA A 182 4.86 -28.11 -7.25
N SER A 183 4.96 -27.92 -5.96
CA SER A 183 4.05 -27.14 -5.12
C SER A 183 4.87 -26.38 -4.10
N ALA A 184 4.36 -25.27 -3.60
CA ALA A 184 5.00 -24.51 -2.55
C ALA A 184 4.01 -24.19 -1.44
N ALA A 185 4.43 -24.40 -0.20
CA ALA A 185 3.69 -23.91 0.94
C ALA A 185 3.86 -22.38 1.10
N PRO A 186 2.89 -21.69 1.71
CA PRO A 186 3.06 -20.28 2.04
C PRO A 186 4.31 -20.04 2.88
N LEU A 187 5.09 -19.03 2.50
CA LEU A 187 6.26 -18.63 3.28
C LEU A 187 5.84 -17.82 4.52
N PRO A 188 6.60 -17.89 5.63
CA PRO A 188 6.32 -17.11 6.82
C PRO A 188 6.30 -15.60 6.51
N ARG A 189 5.35 -14.87 7.10
CA ARG A 189 5.33 -13.40 7.00
C ARG A 189 6.55 -12.80 7.68
N LEU A 190 7.22 -11.89 6.98
CA LEU A 190 8.28 -11.10 7.58
C LEU A 190 7.67 -10.17 8.64
N GLN A 191 8.34 -10.07 9.77
CA GLN A 191 7.90 -9.18 10.84
C GLN A 191 8.46 -7.77 10.62
N PRO A 192 7.73 -6.71 11.04
CA PRO A 192 8.30 -5.38 11.05
C PRO A 192 9.52 -5.31 11.98
N LYS A 193 10.41 -4.36 11.73
CA LYS A 193 11.54 -4.11 12.61
C LYS A 193 11.04 -3.80 14.03
N ALA A 194 11.66 -4.41 15.02
CA ALA A 194 11.30 -4.19 16.41
C ALA A 194 11.42 -2.72 16.81
N VAL A 195 10.63 -2.32 17.79
CA VAL A 195 10.71 -0.98 18.40
C VAL A 195 12.10 -0.75 18.96
N ASP A 196 12.66 0.42 18.71
CA ASP A 196 13.89 0.90 19.35
C ASP A 196 13.53 1.63 20.67
N PRO A 197 13.78 1.01 21.84
CA PRO A 197 13.45 1.65 23.11
C PRO A 197 14.23 2.95 23.34
N THR A 198 15.47 3.03 22.85
CA THR A 198 16.30 4.23 22.99
C THR A 198 15.72 5.39 22.19
N GLY A 199 15.30 5.13 20.93
CA GLY A 199 14.64 6.11 20.09
C GLY A 199 13.32 6.60 20.71
N VAL A 200 12.52 5.70 21.31
CA VAL A 200 11.29 6.07 22.03
C VAL A 200 11.59 6.97 23.21
N ASP A 201 12.58 6.63 24.03
CA ASP A 201 12.97 7.42 25.21
C ASP A 201 13.47 8.82 24.81
N ASP A 202 14.24 8.93 23.73
CA ASP A 202 14.75 10.22 23.25
C ASP A 202 13.62 11.09 22.70
N VAL A 203 12.69 10.53 21.94
CA VAL A 203 11.47 11.24 21.50
C VAL A 203 10.62 11.67 22.71
N ALA A 204 10.45 10.81 23.70
CA ALA A 204 9.69 11.13 24.91
C ALA A 204 10.32 12.28 25.71
N LYS A 205 11.66 12.33 25.81
CA LYS A 205 12.38 13.46 26.44
C LYS A 205 12.09 14.76 25.71
N VAL A 206 12.17 14.75 24.38
CA VAL A 206 11.88 15.91 23.54
C VAL A 206 10.45 16.39 23.74
N LEU A 207 9.47 15.50 23.70
CA LEU A 207 8.06 15.82 23.90
C LEU A 207 7.76 16.42 25.28
N LYS A 208 8.55 16.08 26.30
CA LYS A 208 8.41 16.60 27.68
C LYS A 208 9.09 17.96 27.89
N THR A 209 9.80 18.51 26.90
CA THR A 209 10.44 19.85 27.04
C THR A 209 9.44 20.99 27.09
N GLY A 210 8.23 20.80 26.54
CA GLY A 210 7.24 21.85 26.34
C GLY A 210 7.49 22.72 25.10
N GLU A 211 8.51 22.40 24.31
CA GLU A 211 8.75 23.05 23.01
C GLU A 211 7.73 22.60 21.96
N SER A 212 7.59 23.38 20.87
CA SER A 212 6.63 23.07 19.81
C SER A 212 7.04 21.80 19.05
N CYS A 213 6.28 20.73 19.22
CA CYS A 213 6.49 19.43 18.59
C CYS A 213 5.36 19.09 17.60
N VAL A 214 5.71 18.38 16.53
CA VAL A 214 4.77 17.79 15.57
C VAL A 214 5.09 16.31 15.43
N LEU A 215 4.07 15.45 15.57
CA LEU A 215 4.12 14.06 15.11
C LEU A 215 3.65 14.07 13.65
N LEU A 216 4.55 13.84 12.71
CA LEU A 216 4.22 13.69 11.29
C LEU A 216 4.09 12.21 10.96
N MET A 217 2.92 11.80 10.49
CA MET A 217 2.53 10.40 10.28
C MET A 217 2.22 10.09 8.82
N ASN A 218 2.54 8.88 8.37
CA ASN A 218 2.15 8.37 7.05
C ASN A 218 1.82 6.87 7.11
N GLY A 219 1.38 6.32 5.96
CA GLY A 219 1.01 4.92 5.80
C GLY A 219 -0.47 4.66 6.00
N ILE A 220 -0.80 3.53 6.58
CA ILE A 220 -2.17 3.17 6.97
C ILE A 220 -2.42 3.68 8.38
N LEU A 221 -3.23 4.73 8.49
CA LEU A 221 -3.58 5.37 9.75
C LEU A 221 -4.93 4.82 10.22
N THR A 222 -4.86 3.77 11.05
CA THR A 222 -6.04 3.17 11.67
C THR A 222 -6.57 4.04 12.81
N GLU A 223 -7.78 3.73 13.26
CA GLU A 223 -8.39 4.41 14.41
C GLU A 223 -7.50 4.29 15.65
N GLU A 224 -6.91 3.10 15.87
CA GLU A 224 -6.03 2.83 17.01
C GLU A 224 -4.75 3.66 16.96
N ARG A 225 -4.10 3.75 15.78
CA ARG A 225 -2.87 4.55 15.59
C ARG A 225 -3.13 6.03 15.84
N LEU A 226 -4.23 6.55 15.30
CA LEU A 226 -4.62 7.94 15.52
C LEU A 226 -4.98 8.20 16.98
N ALA A 227 -5.65 7.26 17.65
CA ALA A 227 -5.96 7.37 19.06
C ALA A 227 -4.70 7.38 19.95
N LEU A 228 -3.69 6.55 19.64
CA LEU A 228 -2.41 6.56 20.36
C LEU A 228 -1.67 7.89 20.15
N ALA A 229 -1.63 8.38 18.90
CA ALA A 229 -1.01 9.67 18.60
C ALA A 229 -1.72 10.85 19.30
N ASP A 230 -3.06 10.85 19.34
CA ASP A 230 -3.83 11.87 20.04
C ASP A 230 -3.57 11.84 21.55
N LYS A 231 -3.48 10.66 22.18
CA LYS A 231 -3.11 10.56 23.60
C LYS A 231 -1.75 11.21 23.90
N VAL A 232 -0.76 10.97 23.04
CA VAL A 232 0.55 11.64 23.13
C VAL A 232 0.38 13.15 23.01
N ALA A 233 -0.40 13.61 22.01
CA ALA A 233 -0.68 15.03 21.80
C ALA A 233 -1.35 15.68 23.03
N GLN A 234 -2.37 15.05 23.60
CA GLN A 234 -3.06 15.53 24.80
C GLN A 234 -2.13 15.67 26.02
N ALA A 235 -1.19 14.73 26.17
CA ALA A 235 -0.26 14.74 27.31
C ALA A 235 0.89 15.75 27.15
N THR A 236 1.28 16.07 25.91
CA THR A 236 2.51 16.81 25.63
C THR A 236 2.31 18.16 24.95
N GLY A 237 1.11 18.42 24.43
CA GLY A 237 0.82 19.59 23.58
C GLY A 237 1.36 19.48 22.15
N ALA A 238 1.88 18.34 21.74
CA ALA A 238 2.30 18.11 20.36
C ALA A 238 1.11 18.14 19.40
N ARG A 239 1.35 18.51 18.14
CA ARG A 239 0.34 18.44 17.09
C ARG A 239 0.46 17.13 16.32
N VAL A 240 -0.65 16.50 15.97
CA VAL A 240 -0.69 15.33 15.07
C VAL A 240 -1.00 15.82 13.67
N ILE A 241 -0.07 15.59 12.75
CA ILE A 241 -0.19 15.98 11.34
C ILE A 241 0.12 14.75 10.48
N THR A 242 -0.61 14.58 9.38
CA THR A 242 -0.32 13.56 8.40
C THR A 242 0.38 14.16 7.19
N ASP A 243 1.13 13.34 6.47
CA ASP A 243 1.62 13.71 5.16
C ASP A 243 0.48 14.12 4.21
N THR A 244 0.81 14.89 3.17
CA THR A 244 -0.14 15.27 2.12
C THR A 244 -0.75 14.04 1.45
N PHE A 245 0.07 13.03 1.15
CA PHE A 245 -0.34 11.78 0.51
C PHE A 245 -0.13 10.61 1.46
N ILE A 246 -1.22 10.10 1.98
CA ILE A 246 -1.27 8.94 2.87
C ILE A 246 -1.90 7.74 2.15
N SER A 247 -1.52 6.53 2.56
CA SER A 247 -2.06 5.32 1.94
C SER A 247 -3.55 5.14 2.22
N ARG A 248 -3.95 5.28 3.50
CA ARG A 248 -5.34 5.22 3.97
C ARG A 248 -5.42 5.87 5.36
N MET A 249 -6.53 6.53 5.65
CA MET A 249 -6.82 7.06 6.99
C MET A 249 -8.26 6.81 7.39
N HIS A 250 -8.48 6.32 8.62
CA HIS A 250 -9.80 6.28 9.23
C HIS A 250 -10.20 7.68 9.68
N ARG A 251 -11.34 8.19 9.21
CA ARG A 251 -11.84 9.54 9.52
C ARG A 251 -13.31 9.50 9.93
N GLY A 252 -13.76 10.61 10.50
CA GLY A 252 -15.16 10.86 10.78
C GLY A 252 -15.49 10.85 12.27
N ALA A 253 -16.78 10.97 12.58
CA ALA A 253 -17.29 11.04 13.94
C ALA A 253 -16.84 9.85 14.79
N GLY A 254 -16.50 10.12 16.04
CA GLY A 254 -16.02 9.11 17.00
C GLY A 254 -14.54 8.75 16.86
N ARG A 255 -13.79 9.33 15.89
CA ARG A 255 -12.38 9.06 15.65
C ARG A 255 -11.52 10.28 15.96
N ALA A 256 -10.27 10.05 16.33
CA ALA A 256 -9.30 11.13 16.50
C ALA A 256 -9.01 11.79 15.14
N GLU A 257 -8.84 13.10 15.16
CA GLU A 257 -8.53 13.90 13.98
C GLU A 257 -7.03 14.13 13.87
N ALA A 258 -6.51 14.12 12.66
CA ALA A 258 -5.18 14.59 12.32
C ALA A 258 -5.25 15.57 11.17
N LEU A 259 -4.55 16.69 11.28
CA LEU A 259 -4.44 17.66 10.21
C LEU A 259 -3.63 17.08 9.07
N ARG A 260 -4.17 17.09 7.85
CA ARG A 260 -3.43 16.73 6.65
C ARG A 260 -2.57 17.89 6.18
N LEU A 261 -1.29 17.66 5.94
CA LEU A 261 -0.37 18.67 5.42
C LEU A 261 -0.87 19.16 4.04
N PRO A 262 -1.02 20.46 3.82
CA PRO A 262 -1.51 21.00 2.57
C PRO A 262 -0.63 20.63 1.37
N TYR A 263 -1.25 20.56 0.18
CA TYR A 263 -0.55 20.25 -1.07
C TYR A 263 0.43 21.37 -1.49
N PHE A 264 0.03 22.64 -1.36
CA PHE A 264 0.87 23.77 -1.73
C PHE A 264 1.96 24.00 -0.69
N GLY A 265 3.20 24.07 -1.14
CA GLY A 265 4.37 24.16 -0.27
C GLY A 265 4.34 25.34 0.68
N GLU A 266 3.82 26.50 0.25
CA GLU A 266 3.68 27.70 1.07
C GLU A 266 2.72 27.47 2.25
N GLN A 267 1.58 26.84 1.99
CA GLN A 267 0.59 26.52 3.03
C GLN A 267 1.15 25.45 3.98
N ALA A 268 1.86 24.46 3.44
CA ALA A 268 2.50 23.44 4.27
C ALA A 268 3.60 24.03 5.16
N ALA A 269 4.41 24.96 4.63
CA ALA A 269 5.42 25.70 5.39
C ALA A 269 4.79 26.55 6.50
N GLU A 270 3.66 27.21 6.22
CA GLU A 270 2.89 27.97 7.21
C GLU A 270 2.38 27.06 8.34
N VAL A 271 1.81 25.90 8.00
CA VAL A 271 1.36 24.91 9.00
C VAL A 271 2.49 24.43 9.90
N LEU A 272 3.70 24.26 9.36
CA LEU A 272 4.85 23.80 10.11
C LEU A 272 5.64 24.94 10.77
N GLN A 273 5.30 26.20 10.52
CA GLN A 273 6.01 27.36 11.08
C GLN A 273 6.09 27.28 12.61
N GLY A 274 7.27 27.60 13.14
CA GLY A 274 7.52 27.62 14.60
C GLY A 274 7.70 26.24 15.24
N THR A 275 7.58 25.15 14.47
CA THR A 275 7.89 23.80 14.97
C THR A 275 9.38 23.71 15.29
N LYS A 276 9.71 23.27 16.51
CA LYS A 276 11.08 23.05 16.98
C LYS A 276 11.53 21.60 16.82
N HIS A 277 10.60 20.67 16.90
CA HIS A 277 10.86 19.25 16.81
C HIS A 277 9.84 18.58 15.92
N LEU A 278 10.30 17.94 14.85
CA LEU A 278 9.48 17.15 13.95
C LEU A 278 9.77 15.66 14.17
N ILE A 279 8.79 14.94 14.71
CA ILE A 279 8.87 13.52 15.02
C ILE A 279 8.25 12.73 13.88
N LEU A 280 9.07 11.94 13.20
CA LEU A 280 8.70 11.15 12.03
C LEU A 280 8.15 9.79 12.48
N VAL A 281 6.91 9.49 12.09
CA VAL A 281 6.23 8.23 12.38
C VAL A 281 5.90 7.55 11.05
N SER A 282 6.71 6.59 10.65
CA SER A 282 6.57 5.86 9.38
C SER A 282 6.61 6.77 8.14
N THR A 283 7.33 7.88 8.22
CA THR A 283 7.45 8.86 7.14
C THR A 283 8.87 9.38 6.99
N GLN A 284 9.06 10.31 6.08
CA GLN A 284 10.29 11.06 5.84
C GLN A 284 10.04 12.54 6.07
N PRO A 285 11.09 13.36 6.20
CA PRO A 285 10.94 14.80 6.26
C PRO A 285 10.12 15.33 5.08
N PRO A 286 9.19 16.27 5.32
CA PRO A 286 8.26 16.72 4.29
C PRO A 286 8.95 17.56 3.23
N VAL A 287 8.57 17.33 1.97
CA VAL A 287 9.04 18.06 0.79
C VAL A 287 7.85 18.51 -0.05
N THR A 288 8.03 19.55 -0.86
CA THR A 288 7.00 19.96 -1.83
C THR A 288 6.85 18.90 -2.92
N PHE A 289 5.66 18.84 -3.52
CA PHE A 289 5.39 17.91 -4.61
C PHE A 289 6.19 18.26 -5.86
N PHE A 290 6.26 19.55 -6.19
CA PHE A 290 7.07 20.08 -7.28
C PHE A 290 7.98 21.22 -6.79
N ALA A 291 9.11 21.36 -7.44
CA ALA A 291 9.97 22.53 -7.28
C ALA A 291 9.45 23.70 -8.14
N TYR A 292 9.39 24.88 -7.54
CA TYR A 292 9.09 26.12 -8.25
C TYR A 292 10.18 27.16 -7.97
N PRO A 293 10.47 28.08 -8.92
CA PRO A 293 11.41 29.15 -8.67
C PRO A 293 11.04 29.94 -7.40
N GLU A 294 12.02 30.21 -6.55
CA GLU A 294 11.88 31.02 -5.34
C GLU A 294 10.89 30.45 -4.29
N LYS A 295 10.47 29.17 -4.42
CA LYS A 295 9.60 28.50 -3.47
C LYS A 295 10.39 27.48 -2.65
N PRO A 296 9.99 27.22 -1.39
CA PRO A 296 10.64 26.21 -0.58
C PRO A 296 10.45 24.83 -1.19
N ASN A 297 11.49 24.01 -1.23
CA ASN A 297 11.42 22.60 -1.64
C ASN A 297 11.44 21.66 -0.43
N TRP A 298 12.13 22.08 0.62
CA TRP A 298 12.24 21.40 1.91
C TRP A 298 11.35 22.12 2.91
N LEU A 299 10.39 21.38 3.51
CA LEU A 299 9.34 21.98 4.32
C LEU A 299 9.62 21.91 5.82
N THR A 300 10.68 21.21 6.24
CA THR A 300 11.13 21.26 7.64
C THR A 300 11.62 22.67 7.94
N PRO A 301 11.06 23.35 8.97
CA PRO A 301 11.50 24.72 9.31
C PRO A 301 12.98 24.79 9.64
N GLU A 302 13.59 25.94 9.37
CA GLU A 302 14.98 26.21 9.74
C GLU A 302 15.16 26.09 11.25
N GLY A 303 16.19 25.37 11.69
CA GLY A 303 16.47 25.10 13.09
C GLY A 303 15.52 24.09 13.77
N CYS A 304 14.62 23.47 13.01
CA CYS A 304 13.79 22.38 13.51
C CYS A 304 14.61 21.08 13.56
N ALA A 305 14.64 20.42 14.71
CA ALA A 305 15.29 19.12 14.87
C ALA A 305 14.38 18.00 14.38
N LEU A 306 14.98 17.04 13.67
CA LEU A 306 14.29 15.83 13.16
C LEU A 306 14.54 14.67 14.11
N HIS A 307 13.50 13.95 14.45
CA HIS A 307 13.54 12.74 15.27
C HIS A 307 12.73 11.64 14.58
N THR A 308 13.26 10.44 14.50
CA THR A 308 12.53 9.29 13.97
C THR A 308 12.05 8.43 15.14
N LEU A 309 10.73 8.34 15.32
CA LEU A 309 10.14 7.41 16.28
C LEU A 309 10.18 5.98 15.72
N VAL A 310 9.79 5.83 14.47
CA VAL A 310 9.74 4.54 13.79
C VAL A 310 9.89 4.73 12.28
N GLU A 311 10.74 3.91 11.68
CA GLU A 311 10.92 3.84 10.23
C GLU A 311 9.69 3.21 9.55
N ARG A 312 9.62 3.32 8.21
CA ARG A 312 8.48 2.82 7.43
C ARG A 312 8.24 1.31 7.58
N ASP A 313 9.31 0.54 7.72
CA ASP A 313 9.29 -0.92 7.88
C ASP A 313 9.33 -1.39 9.34
N GLY A 314 9.19 -0.46 10.28
CA GLY A 314 9.16 -0.72 11.71
C GLY A 314 7.76 -1.00 12.26
N ASP A 315 7.72 -1.48 13.50
CA ASP A 315 6.48 -1.70 14.27
C ASP A 315 5.89 -0.37 14.74
N VAL A 316 5.02 0.21 13.91
CA VAL A 316 4.37 1.50 14.19
C VAL A 316 3.45 1.42 15.41
N ASP A 317 2.72 0.31 15.56
CA ASP A 317 1.77 0.12 16.65
C ASP A 317 2.50 -0.01 17.98
N GLY A 318 3.54 -0.83 18.02
CA GLY A 318 4.40 -0.97 19.19
C GLY A 318 5.13 0.31 19.57
N ALA A 319 5.64 1.06 18.57
CA ALA A 319 6.35 2.33 18.82
C ALA A 319 5.42 3.41 19.39
N LEU A 320 4.21 3.55 18.87
CA LEU A 320 3.22 4.49 19.39
C LEU A 320 2.75 4.10 20.80
N ALA A 321 2.51 2.81 21.05
CA ALA A 321 2.14 2.30 22.38
C ALA A 321 3.26 2.57 23.42
N ALA A 322 4.50 2.24 23.06
CA ALA A 322 5.66 2.53 23.92
C ALA A 322 5.83 4.02 24.18
N LEU A 323 5.57 4.88 23.18
CA LEU A 323 5.64 6.33 23.37
C LEU A 323 4.53 6.84 24.31
N VAL A 324 3.31 6.33 24.22
CA VAL A 324 2.22 6.63 25.16
C VAL A 324 2.64 6.34 26.58
N ASP A 325 3.25 5.18 26.83
CA ASP A 325 3.75 4.79 28.15
C ASP A 325 4.90 5.71 28.59
N ALA A 326 5.88 5.97 27.72
CA ALA A 326 7.05 6.78 28.01
C ALA A 326 6.70 8.23 28.37
N VAL A 327 5.65 8.81 27.76
CA VAL A 327 5.21 10.18 28.10
C VAL A 327 4.14 10.19 29.22
N GLY A 328 3.68 9.04 29.69
CA GLY A 328 2.67 8.94 30.74
C GLY A 328 1.24 9.27 30.25
N ALA A 329 0.96 9.03 28.98
CA ALA A 329 -0.31 9.39 28.34
C ALA A 329 -1.40 8.29 28.42
N GLY A 330 -1.15 7.19 29.13
CA GLY A 330 -2.06 6.02 29.16
C GLY A 330 -3.49 6.35 29.62
N SER A 331 -3.65 7.28 30.57
CA SER A 331 -4.95 7.71 31.11
C SER A 331 -5.65 8.82 30.30
N GLN A 332 -5.02 9.35 29.24
CA GLN A 332 -5.61 10.39 28.42
C GLN A 332 -6.85 9.88 27.67
N THR A 333 -7.90 10.67 27.67
CA THR A 333 -9.08 10.41 26.86
C THR A 333 -8.81 10.92 25.44
N VAL A 334 -9.10 10.08 24.44
CA VAL A 334 -8.95 10.44 23.04
C VAL A 334 -9.93 11.57 22.69
N ASN A 335 -9.41 12.62 22.04
CA ASN A 335 -10.23 13.72 21.53
C ASN A 335 -10.79 13.29 20.17
N VAL A 336 -12.10 13.06 20.11
CA VAL A 336 -12.77 12.55 18.91
C VAL A 336 -13.62 13.59 18.24
N VAL A 337 -13.72 13.51 16.92
CA VAL A 337 -14.61 14.36 16.13
C VAL A 337 -16.05 14.09 16.51
N SER A 338 -16.80 15.14 16.82
CA SER A 338 -18.23 15.06 17.10
C SER A 338 -19.00 14.75 15.82
N HIS A 339 -20.11 14.01 15.96
CA HIS A 339 -21.01 13.78 14.83
C HIS A 339 -21.61 15.11 14.38
N SER A 340 -21.42 15.44 13.11
CA SER A 340 -22.04 16.59 12.45
C SER A 340 -22.38 16.22 11.02
N ARG A 341 -23.68 16.32 10.67
CA ARG A 341 -24.11 16.17 9.29
C ARG A 341 -24.58 17.55 8.81
N PRO A 342 -23.92 18.15 7.82
CA PRO A 342 -24.33 19.46 7.33
C PRO A 342 -25.70 19.40 6.70
N GLU A 343 -26.45 20.52 6.73
CA GLU A 343 -27.67 20.65 5.99
C GLU A 343 -27.42 20.63 4.48
N LYS A 344 -28.41 20.18 3.73
CA LYS A 344 -28.32 20.16 2.26
C LYS A 344 -28.11 21.61 1.75
N PRO A 345 -27.02 21.87 1.02
CA PRO A 345 -26.80 23.21 0.48
C PRO A 345 -27.83 23.58 -0.58
N VAL A 346 -28.09 24.87 -0.69
CA VAL A 346 -28.99 25.45 -1.69
C VAL A 346 -28.22 26.39 -2.61
N GLY A 347 -28.68 26.55 -3.86
CA GLY A 347 -28.04 27.42 -4.84
C GLY A 347 -27.18 26.66 -5.88
N GLY A 348 -26.25 27.38 -6.51
CA GLY A 348 -25.36 26.84 -7.54
C GLY A 348 -24.30 25.91 -6.98
N LEU A 349 -23.77 25.02 -7.84
CA LEU A 349 -22.70 24.12 -7.48
C LEU A 349 -21.36 24.89 -7.47
N THR A 350 -20.66 24.85 -6.34
CA THR A 350 -19.27 25.31 -6.17
C THR A 350 -18.44 24.17 -5.60
N PRO A 351 -17.09 24.24 -5.59
CA PRO A 351 -16.26 23.22 -4.91
C PRO A 351 -16.71 22.97 -3.47
N GLU A 352 -16.97 24.04 -2.71
CA GLU A 352 -17.38 23.95 -1.30
C GLU A 352 -18.79 23.33 -1.16
N SER A 353 -19.75 23.77 -1.98
CA SER A 353 -21.11 23.21 -1.94
C SER A 353 -21.18 21.76 -2.42
N ALA A 354 -20.22 21.33 -3.29
CA ALA A 354 -20.07 19.94 -3.68
C ALA A 354 -19.61 19.09 -2.48
N GLY A 355 -18.59 19.52 -1.74
CA GLY A 355 -18.13 18.86 -0.52
C GLY A 355 -19.22 18.75 0.55
N VAL A 356 -19.94 19.83 0.80
CA VAL A 356 -21.08 19.85 1.74
C VAL A 356 -22.20 18.92 1.28
N SER A 357 -22.49 18.87 -0.03
CA SER A 357 -23.50 17.94 -0.59
C SER A 357 -23.08 16.49 -0.37
N LEU A 358 -21.83 16.15 -0.64
CA LEU A 358 -21.32 14.81 -0.41
C LEU A 358 -21.42 14.43 1.08
N ALA A 359 -20.97 15.30 1.98
CA ALA A 359 -21.07 15.09 3.42
C ALA A 359 -22.52 14.92 3.91
N HIS A 360 -23.49 15.62 3.29
CA HIS A 360 -24.91 15.46 3.59
C HIS A 360 -25.45 14.07 3.20
N TYR A 361 -25.00 13.50 2.07
CA TYR A 361 -25.55 12.27 1.51
C TYR A 361 -24.69 11.02 1.80
N PHE A 362 -23.48 11.14 2.33
CA PHE A 362 -22.63 9.98 2.61
C PHE A 362 -23.34 9.01 3.54
N PRO A 363 -23.36 7.71 3.18
CA PRO A 363 -23.81 6.67 4.08
C PRO A 363 -22.78 6.44 5.20
N GLU A 364 -23.20 5.77 6.27
CA GLU A 364 -22.31 5.29 7.30
C GLU A 364 -21.24 4.37 6.70
N ASN A 365 -20.00 4.48 7.20
CA ASN A 365 -18.86 3.68 6.78
C ASN A 365 -18.55 3.78 5.27
N ALA A 366 -18.81 4.93 4.65
CA ALA A 366 -18.45 5.17 3.26
C ALA A 366 -16.93 5.09 3.06
N ILE A 367 -16.49 4.47 1.95
CA ILE A 367 -15.13 4.56 1.48
C ILE A 367 -15.05 5.75 0.53
N VAL A 368 -14.19 6.72 0.87
CA VAL A 368 -13.96 7.90 0.04
C VAL A 368 -12.63 7.73 -0.69
N VAL A 369 -12.70 7.74 -2.03
CA VAL A 369 -11.52 7.79 -2.90
C VAL A 369 -11.42 9.20 -3.46
N ASP A 370 -10.38 9.93 -3.06
CA ASP A 370 -10.18 11.32 -3.45
C ASP A 370 -9.16 11.41 -4.57
N GLU A 371 -9.63 11.79 -5.76
CA GLU A 371 -8.82 12.19 -6.92
C GLU A 371 -9.10 13.64 -7.33
N GLY A 372 -9.83 14.39 -6.51
CA GLY A 372 -10.27 15.75 -6.81
C GLY A 372 -9.13 16.76 -6.78
N GLY A 373 -8.77 17.33 -7.93
CA GLY A 373 -7.78 18.41 -7.99
C GLY A 373 -8.30 19.74 -7.44
N THR A 374 -9.60 20.03 -7.58
CA THR A 374 -10.23 21.31 -7.17
C THR A 374 -11.30 21.15 -6.11
N CYS A 375 -11.88 19.98 -5.98
CA CYS A 375 -12.99 19.70 -5.07
C CYS A 375 -12.62 18.72 -3.94
N GLY A 376 -11.40 18.22 -3.89
CA GLY A 376 -10.93 17.22 -2.92
C GLY A 376 -10.31 17.81 -1.65
N GLY A 377 -10.32 19.12 -1.48
CA GLY A 377 -9.74 19.82 -0.34
C GLY A 377 -10.70 20.05 0.82
#